data_11c7cf785b91d0e496df8241bbe0ae67
#
_entry.id   11c7cf785b91d0e496df8241bbe0ae67
#
_cell.length_a   1.000
_cell.length_b   1.000
_cell.length_c   1.000
_cell.angle_alpha   90.00
_cell.angle_beta   90.00
_cell.angle_gamma   90.00
#
_symmetry.space_group_name_H-M   'P 1'
#
loop_
_entity.id
_entity.type
_entity.pdbx_description
1 polymer ?
#
loop_
_entity_poly.entity_id
_entity_poly.type
_entity_poly.pdbx_seq_one_letter_code
_entity_poly.pdbx_strand_id
1 'polypeptide(L)'
;MMNSTILDSKFIIDGVPMELSPRQILGGTQLSYFPESIIDESLDPSVGAYDLDGNKMGDYLSLVRACPSRKLLFPFAGEYARARVAFALLDALCSKGHFVLEDLNLSVNWHWTDKGVGSMAAFYKSVTGLADYAADLYLQIADYSLVEGEPAIEVKVALPEPGRALPSVLLPDPESWLIYVPFDTSEYRLGGSLLAQALGVEGGPAPKIEDTGYFGDCYEVVREFVEDGIAISACAVGDGGLMAALDLMCEAGVGLDADISDLCRAAGGADPVRVLFSEIPGALFQIRDSDFDYIDAELLLQDVMYFPLGHPRTDGSPLKIHSGGKTAIGSILESLMR
;
A
#
# COMPACT_ATOMS: atom_id res chain seq x y z
N MET A 1 -11.81 -26.23 16.89
CA MET A 1 -13.01 -26.74 16.16
C MET A 1 -13.95 -25.63 15.65
N MET A 2 -13.89 -24.39 16.19
CA MET A 2 -14.72 -23.27 15.68
C MET A 2 -14.34 -22.82 14.26
N ASN A 3 -13.08 -22.87 13.91
CA ASN A 3 -12.54 -22.28 12.66
C ASN A 3 -12.98 -22.97 11.36
N SER A 4 -13.20 -24.30 11.37
CA SER A 4 -13.70 -25.00 10.18
C SER A 4 -15.17 -24.66 9.88
N THR A 5 -15.96 -24.36 10.89
CA THR A 5 -17.39 -24.09 10.75
C THR A 5 -17.64 -22.74 10.07
N ILE A 6 -16.87 -21.70 10.38
CA ILE A 6 -17.02 -20.36 9.79
C ILE A 6 -16.71 -20.38 8.30
N LEU A 7 -15.61 -21.04 7.89
CA LEU A 7 -15.22 -21.14 6.49
C LEU A 7 -16.26 -21.91 5.63
N ASP A 8 -17.02 -22.81 6.22
CA ASP A 8 -18.04 -23.60 5.54
C ASP A 8 -19.47 -23.03 5.71
N SER A 9 -19.62 -21.96 6.49
CA SER A 9 -20.92 -21.36 6.76
C SER A 9 -21.45 -20.58 5.56
N LYS A 10 -22.79 -20.53 5.45
CA LYS A 10 -23.48 -19.61 4.55
C LYS A 10 -23.75 -18.31 5.28
N PHE A 11 -23.49 -17.22 4.63
CA PHE A 11 -23.62 -15.88 5.18
C PHE A 11 -24.90 -15.21 4.68
N ILE A 12 -25.45 -14.30 5.48
CA ILE A 12 -26.49 -13.36 5.08
C ILE A 12 -25.91 -11.96 5.35
N ILE A 13 -25.74 -11.16 4.30
CA ILE A 13 -25.20 -9.82 4.38
C ILE A 13 -26.27 -8.84 3.90
N ASP A 14 -26.62 -7.88 4.73
CA ASP A 14 -27.65 -6.89 4.45
C ASP A 14 -29.00 -7.50 4.03
N GLY A 15 -29.32 -8.68 4.61
CA GLY A 15 -30.53 -9.44 4.31
C GLY A 15 -30.47 -10.31 3.05
N VAL A 16 -29.35 -10.31 2.33
CA VAL A 16 -29.13 -11.11 1.13
C VAL A 16 -28.33 -12.37 1.48
N PRO A 17 -28.87 -13.58 1.20
CA PRO A 17 -28.11 -14.82 1.37
C PRO A 17 -26.99 -14.91 0.34
N MET A 18 -25.75 -15.15 0.81
CA MET A 18 -24.59 -15.38 -0.05
C MET A 18 -24.64 -16.79 -0.63
N GLU A 19 -24.33 -16.90 -1.91
CA GLU A 19 -24.39 -18.17 -2.65
C GLU A 19 -23.27 -19.13 -2.22
N LEU A 20 -22.06 -18.59 -2.02
CA LEU A 20 -20.85 -19.36 -1.74
C LEU A 20 -20.40 -19.20 -0.29
N SER A 21 -19.82 -20.26 0.27
CA SER A 21 -19.08 -20.16 1.53
C SER A 21 -17.67 -19.59 1.30
N PRO A 22 -17.03 -19.01 2.33
CA PRO A 22 -15.63 -18.57 2.23
C PRO A 22 -14.68 -19.63 1.65
N ARG A 23 -14.85 -20.89 2.04
CA ARG A 23 -14.04 -21.99 1.51
C ARG A 23 -14.19 -22.20 0.01
N GLN A 24 -15.41 -22.08 -0.51
CA GLN A 24 -15.67 -22.22 -1.95
C GLN A 24 -15.02 -21.07 -2.73
N ILE A 25 -15.08 -19.83 -2.20
CA ILE A 25 -14.46 -18.66 -2.80
C ILE A 25 -12.93 -18.83 -2.83
N LEU A 26 -12.32 -19.17 -1.69
CA LEU A 26 -10.87 -19.42 -1.60
C LEU A 26 -10.41 -20.62 -2.43
N GLY A 27 -11.30 -21.53 -2.74
CA GLY A 27 -11.07 -22.63 -3.68
C GLY A 27 -11.22 -22.27 -5.16
N GLY A 28 -11.36 -20.99 -5.49
CA GLY A 28 -11.42 -20.48 -6.88
C GLY A 28 -12.81 -20.50 -7.50
N THR A 29 -13.88 -20.69 -6.71
CA THR A 29 -15.25 -20.56 -7.25
C THR A 29 -15.60 -19.07 -7.36
N GLN A 30 -15.88 -18.60 -8.57
CA GLN A 30 -16.23 -17.21 -8.83
C GLN A 30 -17.62 -16.86 -8.26
N LEU A 31 -17.73 -15.66 -7.70
CA LEU A 31 -18.98 -15.08 -7.24
C LEU A 31 -19.73 -14.43 -8.41
N SER A 32 -21.06 -14.57 -8.40
CA SER A 32 -21.94 -13.82 -9.30
C SER A 32 -22.32 -12.44 -8.76
N TYR A 33 -22.12 -12.20 -7.46
CA TYR A 33 -22.44 -10.95 -6.77
C TYR A 33 -21.44 -10.67 -5.65
N PHE A 34 -20.87 -9.46 -5.66
CA PHE A 34 -19.99 -8.94 -4.62
C PHE A 34 -20.76 -7.97 -3.72
N PRO A 35 -20.73 -8.17 -2.40
CA PRO A 35 -21.30 -7.20 -1.46
C PRO A 35 -20.36 -5.99 -1.36
N GLU A 36 -20.53 -5.02 -2.26
CA GLU A 36 -19.73 -3.79 -2.27
C GLU A 36 -19.92 -2.96 -1.00
N SER A 37 -18.87 -2.24 -0.61
CA SER A 37 -18.94 -1.22 0.41
C SER A 37 -19.50 0.07 -0.19
N ILE A 38 -20.59 0.58 0.38
CA ILE A 38 -21.06 1.92 0.03
C ILE A 38 -20.17 2.91 0.74
N ILE A 39 -19.39 3.68 -0.02
CA ILE A 39 -18.57 4.76 0.52
C ILE A 39 -19.48 5.96 0.76
N ASP A 40 -19.64 6.30 2.03
CA ASP A 40 -20.27 7.56 2.43
C ASP A 40 -19.20 8.64 2.59
N GLU A 41 -19.07 9.50 1.59
CA GLU A 41 -18.06 10.57 1.57
C GLU A 41 -18.27 11.59 2.70
N SER A 42 -19.47 11.70 3.24
CA SER A 42 -19.74 12.59 4.39
C SER A 42 -19.03 12.15 5.67
N LEU A 43 -18.59 10.89 5.72
CA LEU A 43 -17.83 10.34 6.83
C LEU A 43 -16.32 10.56 6.70
N ASP A 44 -15.83 11.06 5.55
CA ASP A 44 -14.41 11.31 5.34
C ASP A 44 -14.00 12.58 6.11
N PRO A 45 -13.16 12.46 7.16
CA PRO A 45 -12.75 13.61 7.94
C PRO A 45 -12.04 14.63 7.07
N SER A 46 -12.28 15.92 7.33
CA SER A 46 -11.51 16.98 6.69
C SER A 46 -10.02 16.85 7.04
N VAL A 47 -9.13 17.33 6.15
CA VAL A 47 -7.68 17.31 6.39
C VAL A 47 -7.29 17.99 7.70
N GLY A 48 -8.05 18.99 8.15
CA GLY A 48 -7.82 19.65 9.44
C GLY A 48 -7.96 18.71 10.67
N ALA A 49 -8.62 17.55 10.53
CA ALA A 49 -8.63 16.54 11.61
C ALA A 49 -7.26 15.85 11.77
N TYR A 50 -6.42 15.90 10.73
CA TYR A 50 -5.08 15.33 10.70
C TYR A 50 -4.01 16.40 10.93
N ASP A 51 -4.25 17.28 11.89
CA ASP A 51 -3.30 18.34 12.27
C ASP A 51 -2.01 17.73 12.84
N LEU A 52 -0.92 17.81 12.07
CA LEU A 52 0.39 17.26 12.38
C LEU A 52 1.28 18.35 12.99
N ASP A 53 1.54 18.24 14.29
CA ASP A 53 2.67 18.90 14.93
C ASP A 53 3.87 17.93 15.05
N GLY A 54 5.01 18.45 15.52
CA GLY A 54 6.22 17.64 15.67
C GLY A 54 6.06 16.41 16.57
N ASN A 55 5.27 16.49 17.64
CA ASN A 55 5.04 15.36 18.54
C ASN A 55 4.22 14.26 17.84
N LYS A 56 3.15 14.65 17.17
CA LYS A 56 2.26 13.74 16.44
C LYS A 56 2.95 13.03 15.29
N MET A 57 3.86 13.72 14.60
CA MET A 57 4.71 13.07 13.61
C MET A 57 5.64 12.05 14.27
N GLY A 58 6.20 12.36 15.42
CA GLY A 58 7.01 11.41 16.21
C GLY A 58 6.22 10.18 16.63
N ASP A 59 4.95 10.35 17.04
CA ASP A 59 4.05 9.25 17.37
C ASP A 59 3.77 8.38 16.14
N TYR A 60 3.50 9.00 14.98
CA TYR A 60 3.30 8.30 13.71
C TYR A 60 4.55 7.50 13.31
N LEU A 61 5.74 8.11 13.29
CA LEU A 61 6.97 7.41 12.91
C LEU A 61 7.31 6.29 13.91
N SER A 62 7.01 6.47 15.19
CA SER A 62 7.17 5.42 16.21
C SER A 62 6.22 4.26 15.94
N LEU A 63 4.99 4.54 15.53
CA LEU A 63 4.01 3.53 15.15
C LEU A 63 4.46 2.77 13.90
N VAL A 64 4.92 3.46 12.86
CA VAL A 64 5.48 2.84 11.63
C VAL A 64 6.64 1.89 11.97
N ARG A 65 7.60 2.32 12.80
CA ARG A 65 8.76 1.50 13.20
C ARG A 65 8.40 0.29 14.06
N ALA A 66 7.27 0.34 14.75
CA ALA A 66 6.71 -0.83 15.45
C ALA A 66 6.09 -1.86 14.51
N CYS A 67 6.09 -1.60 13.22
CA CYS A 67 5.55 -2.45 12.15
C CYS A 67 4.08 -2.90 12.34
N PRO A 68 3.16 -2.06 12.81
CA PRO A 68 1.76 -2.41 12.78
C PRO A 68 1.23 -2.30 11.36
N SER A 69 0.19 -3.07 11.06
CA SER A 69 -0.63 -2.83 9.88
C SER A 69 -1.67 -1.74 10.15
N ARG A 70 -2.15 -1.11 9.09
CA ARG A 70 -3.28 -0.20 9.22
C ARG A 70 -4.49 -0.88 9.88
N LYS A 71 -5.31 -0.12 10.58
CA LYS A 71 -6.49 -0.65 11.27
C LYS A 71 -7.53 -1.16 10.27
N LEU A 72 -7.95 -2.41 10.44
CA LEU A 72 -9.04 -2.96 9.66
C LEU A 72 -10.37 -2.32 10.12
N LEU A 73 -10.99 -1.55 9.23
CA LEU A 73 -12.30 -0.97 9.44
C LEU A 73 -13.35 -1.89 8.79
N PHE A 74 -14.30 -2.41 9.56
CA PHE A 74 -15.26 -3.42 9.10
C PHE A 74 -16.04 -3.04 7.84
N PRO A 75 -16.50 -1.79 7.65
CA PRO A 75 -17.16 -1.39 6.40
C PRO A 75 -16.27 -1.56 5.16
N PHE A 76 -14.96 -1.41 5.33
CA PHE A 76 -13.94 -1.42 4.26
C PHE A 76 -13.03 -2.65 4.32
N ALA A 77 -13.53 -3.78 4.83
CA ALA A 77 -12.74 -4.99 5.00
C ALA A 77 -12.30 -5.61 3.67
N GLY A 78 -13.07 -5.43 2.60
CA GLY A 78 -12.69 -5.85 1.24
C GLY A 78 -11.51 -5.06 0.71
N GLU A 79 -11.57 -3.73 0.81
CA GLU A 79 -10.51 -2.81 0.39
C GLU A 79 -9.23 -3.03 1.19
N TYR A 80 -9.36 -3.28 2.50
CA TYR A 80 -8.23 -3.65 3.34
C TYR A 80 -7.57 -4.94 2.86
N ALA A 81 -8.36 -5.96 2.53
CA ALA A 81 -7.86 -7.26 2.08
C ALA A 81 -7.13 -7.16 0.74
N ARG A 82 -7.65 -6.39 -0.22
CA ARG A 82 -6.99 -6.08 -1.51
C ARG A 82 -5.65 -5.40 -1.28
N ALA A 83 -5.62 -4.37 -0.43
CA ALA A 83 -4.39 -3.67 -0.08
C ALA A 83 -3.33 -4.61 0.51
N ARG A 84 -3.72 -5.57 1.35
CA ARG A 84 -2.78 -6.57 1.90
C ARG A 84 -2.13 -7.42 0.81
N VAL A 85 -2.89 -7.81 -0.23
CA VAL A 85 -2.32 -8.53 -1.38
C VAL A 85 -1.34 -7.63 -2.13
N ALA A 86 -1.77 -6.41 -2.50
CA ALA A 86 -0.94 -5.47 -3.23
C ALA A 86 0.39 -5.16 -2.50
N PHE A 87 0.33 -4.89 -1.19
CA PHE A 87 1.53 -4.60 -0.40
C PHE A 87 2.47 -5.80 -0.30
N ALA A 88 1.93 -7.03 -0.16
CA ALA A 88 2.76 -8.22 -0.12
C ALA A 88 3.47 -8.49 -1.46
N LEU A 89 2.81 -8.22 -2.58
CA LEU A 89 3.41 -8.32 -3.92
C LEU A 89 4.53 -7.30 -4.12
N LEU A 90 4.29 -6.04 -3.74
CA LEU A 90 5.29 -4.97 -3.85
C LEU A 90 6.49 -5.19 -2.91
N ASP A 91 6.24 -5.66 -1.69
CA ASP A 91 7.34 -6.04 -0.78
C ASP A 91 8.18 -7.18 -1.39
N ALA A 92 7.54 -8.17 -1.98
CA ALA A 92 8.24 -9.25 -2.66
C ALA A 92 9.06 -8.74 -3.85
N LEU A 93 8.50 -7.85 -4.68
CA LEU A 93 9.18 -7.24 -5.82
C LEU A 93 10.40 -6.43 -5.39
N CYS A 94 10.25 -5.54 -4.42
CA CYS A 94 11.33 -4.65 -3.98
C CYS A 94 12.41 -5.37 -3.15
N SER A 95 12.00 -6.30 -2.26
CA SER A 95 12.92 -6.91 -1.28
C SER A 95 13.49 -8.26 -1.69
N LYS A 96 12.84 -9.00 -2.58
CA LYS A 96 13.21 -10.39 -2.91
C LYS A 96 13.51 -10.63 -4.37
N GLY A 97 13.25 -9.66 -5.24
CA GLY A 97 13.62 -9.67 -6.64
C GLY A 97 12.46 -9.70 -7.63
N HIS A 98 12.79 -9.87 -8.90
CA HIS A 98 11.90 -9.77 -10.03
C HIS A 98 11.22 -11.10 -10.35
N PHE A 99 9.93 -11.21 -10.06
CA PHE A 99 9.14 -12.39 -10.37
C PHE A 99 7.94 -12.01 -11.22
N VAL A 100 7.60 -12.86 -12.18
CA VAL A 100 6.35 -12.73 -12.94
C VAL A 100 5.19 -13.04 -11.99
N LEU A 101 4.11 -12.26 -12.07
CA LEU A 101 2.95 -12.42 -11.18
C LEU A 101 2.39 -13.85 -11.20
N GLU A 102 2.33 -14.49 -12.38
CA GLU A 102 1.80 -15.84 -12.57
C GLU A 102 2.58 -16.94 -11.83
N ASP A 103 3.84 -16.69 -11.50
CA ASP A 103 4.70 -17.62 -10.75
C ASP A 103 4.54 -17.50 -9.24
N LEU A 104 3.80 -16.49 -8.77
CA LEU A 104 3.61 -16.20 -7.36
C LEU A 104 2.39 -16.93 -6.79
N ASN A 105 2.51 -17.36 -5.55
CA ASN A 105 1.40 -17.95 -4.81
C ASN A 105 1.21 -17.17 -3.50
N LEU A 106 -0.04 -17.09 -3.05
CA LEU A 106 -0.40 -16.43 -1.81
C LEU A 106 -0.65 -17.45 -0.70
N SER A 107 -0.15 -17.15 0.50
CA SER A 107 -0.55 -17.78 1.75
C SER A 107 -1.21 -16.72 2.63
N VAL A 108 -2.44 -16.97 3.07
CA VAL A 108 -3.25 -15.98 3.77
C VAL A 108 -3.68 -16.49 5.12
N ASN A 109 -3.46 -15.69 6.16
CA ASN A 109 -3.90 -15.99 7.50
C ASN A 109 -4.85 -14.89 8.02
N TRP A 110 -6.09 -15.26 8.29
CA TRP A 110 -7.04 -14.39 8.98
C TRP A 110 -6.94 -14.61 10.49
N HIS A 111 -6.72 -13.53 11.23
CA HIS A 111 -7.03 -13.45 12.64
C HIS A 111 -8.41 -12.83 12.75
N TRP A 112 -9.35 -13.52 13.41
CA TRP A 112 -10.73 -13.04 13.42
C TRP A 112 -11.50 -13.48 14.66
N THR A 113 -12.50 -12.67 15.02
CA THR A 113 -13.44 -13.00 16.08
C THR A 113 -14.87 -12.82 15.57
N ASP A 114 -15.79 -13.66 16.03
CA ASP A 114 -17.23 -13.53 15.75
C ASP A 114 -17.91 -12.44 16.60
N LYS A 115 -17.14 -11.79 17.50
CA LYS A 115 -17.64 -10.75 18.39
C LYS A 115 -17.72 -9.41 17.70
N GLY A 116 -18.84 -8.73 17.91
CA GLY A 116 -19.07 -7.40 17.37
C GLY A 116 -20.06 -7.36 16.20
N VAL A 117 -20.79 -6.25 16.15
CA VAL A 117 -21.76 -6.01 15.06
C VAL A 117 -21.00 -5.86 13.75
N GLY A 118 -21.42 -6.59 12.71
CA GLY A 118 -20.81 -6.53 11.40
C GLY A 118 -19.54 -7.35 11.23
N SER A 119 -18.96 -7.93 12.31
CA SER A 119 -17.68 -8.68 12.24
C SER A 119 -17.72 -9.79 11.18
N MET A 120 -18.78 -10.61 11.17
CA MET A 120 -18.88 -11.73 10.24
C MET A 120 -19.14 -11.28 8.78
N ALA A 121 -19.87 -10.18 8.58
CA ALA A 121 -20.02 -9.58 7.26
C ALA A 121 -18.69 -9.01 6.76
N ALA A 122 -17.91 -8.35 7.62
CA ALA A 122 -16.59 -7.87 7.32
C ALA A 122 -15.63 -9.02 6.97
N PHE A 123 -15.67 -10.14 7.71
CA PHE A 123 -14.91 -11.34 7.37
C PHE A 123 -15.22 -11.83 5.95
N TYR A 124 -16.51 -11.98 5.64
CA TYR A 124 -16.93 -12.42 4.31
C TYR A 124 -16.45 -11.44 3.21
N LYS A 125 -16.66 -10.13 3.42
CA LYS A 125 -16.16 -9.08 2.51
C LYS A 125 -14.65 -9.13 2.32
N SER A 126 -13.89 -9.40 3.37
CA SER A 126 -12.43 -9.53 3.28
C SER A 126 -12.01 -10.74 2.45
N VAL A 127 -12.71 -11.87 2.61
CA VAL A 127 -12.44 -13.08 1.80
C VAL A 127 -12.78 -12.84 0.33
N THR A 128 -13.94 -12.25 0.05
CA THR A 128 -14.37 -11.95 -1.33
C THR A 128 -13.44 -10.94 -2.00
N GLY A 129 -13.12 -9.83 -1.33
CA GLY A 129 -12.25 -8.80 -1.89
C GLY A 129 -10.83 -9.30 -2.18
N LEU A 130 -10.27 -10.14 -1.27
CA LEU A 130 -8.95 -10.74 -1.47
C LEU A 130 -8.96 -11.75 -2.64
N ALA A 131 -9.94 -12.64 -2.68
CA ALA A 131 -10.00 -13.68 -3.69
C ALA A 131 -10.25 -13.12 -5.09
N ASP A 132 -11.10 -12.10 -5.20
CA ASP A 132 -11.38 -11.39 -6.43
C ASP A 132 -10.12 -10.70 -6.97
N TYR A 133 -9.48 -9.88 -6.13
CA TYR A 133 -8.25 -9.18 -6.48
C TYR A 133 -7.11 -10.13 -6.89
N ALA A 134 -6.97 -11.26 -6.17
CA ALA A 134 -5.99 -12.28 -6.51
C ALA A 134 -6.32 -12.97 -7.85
N ALA A 135 -7.60 -13.27 -8.10
CA ALA A 135 -8.03 -13.89 -9.35
C ALA A 135 -7.81 -12.99 -10.58
N ASP A 136 -8.10 -11.69 -10.44
CA ASP A 136 -7.88 -10.71 -11.50
C ASP A 136 -6.40 -10.52 -11.85
N LEU A 137 -5.51 -10.72 -10.86
CA LEU A 137 -4.05 -10.75 -11.05
C LEU A 137 -3.50 -12.13 -11.40
N TYR A 138 -4.36 -13.11 -11.69
CA TYR A 138 -3.99 -14.49 -12.00
C TYR A 138 -3.20 -15.23 -10.91
N LEU A 139 -3.31 -14.77 -9.66
CA LEU A 139 -2.62 -15.35 -8.52
C LEU A 139 -3.41 -16.51 -7.90
N GLN A 140 -2.70 -17.50 -7.39
CA GLN A 140 -3.31 -18.63 -6.67
C GLN A 140 -3.16 -18.45 -5.16
N ILE A 141 -4.25 -18.71 -4.43
CA ILE A 141 -4.22 -18.83 -2.98
C ILE A 141 -3.88 -20.29 -2.66
N ALA A 142 -2.59 -20.56 -2.45
CA ALA A 142 -2.10 -21.92 -2.23
C ALA A 142 -2.40 -22.46 -0.82
N ASP A 143 -2.44 -21.57 0.17
CA ASP A 143 -2.74 -21.91 1.55
C ASP A 143 -3.49 -20.79 2.26
N TYR A 144 -4.39 -21.18 3.16
CA TYR A 144 -5.12 -20.23 3.99
C TYR A 144 -5.50 -20.81 5.35
N SER A 145 -5.53 -19.93 6.35
CA SER A 145 -5.94 -20.30 7.70
C SER A 145 -6.78 -19.21 8.36
N LEU A 146 -7.58 -19.65 9.34
CA LEU A 146 -8.37 -18.76 10.19
C LEU A 146 -8.08 -19.05 11.64
N VAL A 147 -7.58 -18.08 12.38
CA VAL A 147 -7.21 -18.17 13.78
C VAL A 147 -8.07 -17.19 14.59
N GLU A 148 -8.49 -17.58 15.79
CA GLU A 148 -9.19 -16.66 16.69
C GLU A 148 -8.26 -15.57 17.19
N GLY A 149 -8.67 -14.28 17.03
CA GLY A 149 -7.87 -13.13 17.44
C GLY A 149 -8.51 -11.80 17.05
N GLU A 150 -7.82 -10.71 17.33
CA GLU A 150 -8.20 -9.38 16.82
C GLU A 150 -8.22 -9.39 15.29
N PRO A 151 -9.23 -8.75 14.66
CA PRO A 151 -9.38 -8.77 13.21
C PRO A 151 -8.16 -8.22 12.47
N ALA A 152 -7.47 -9.10 11.75
CA ALA A 152 -6.30 -8.79 10.94
C ALA A 152 -6.17 -9.78 9.79
N ILE A 153 -5.49 -9.39 8.72
CA ILE A 153 -5.20 -10.22 7.56
C ILE A 153 -3.70 -10.16 7.28
N GLU A 154 -3.06 -11.31 7.33
CA GLU A 154 -1.67 -11.46 6.95
C GLU A 154 -1.60 -12.14 5.58
N VAL A 155 -0.93 -11.51 4.64
CA VAL A 155 -0.67 -12.06 3.31
C VAL A 155 0.83 -12.26 3.14
N LYS A 156 1.22 -13.44 2.68
CA LYS A 156 2.60 -13.77 2.35
C LYS A 156 2.67 -14.27 0.92
N VAL A 157 3.68 -13.82 0.21
CA VAL A 157 3.97 -14.29 -1.14
C VAL A 157 4.97 -15.45 -1.06
N ALA A 158 4.60 -16.58 -1.62
CA ALA A 158 5.49 -17.70 -1.81
C ALA A 158 6.21 -17.54 -3.16
N LEU A 159 7.53 -17.49 -3.12
CA LEU A 159 8.39 -17.31 -4.27
C LEU A 159 8.93 -18.65 -4.75
N PRO A 160 9.09 -18.88 -6.06
CA PRO A 160 9.69 -20.10 -6.56
C PRO A 160 11.16 -20.26 -6.15
N GLU A 161 11.93 -19.17 -6.24
CA GLU A 161 13.34 -19.09 -5.83
C GLU A 161 13.68 -17.68 -5.36
N PRO A 162 14.69 -17.46 -4.51
CA PRO A 162 15.14 -16.10 -4.17
C PRO A 162 15.72 -15.40 -5.40
N GLY A 163 15.19 -14.23 -5.71
CA GLY A 163 15.74 -13.36 -6.75
C GLY A 163 16.83 -12.42 -6.23
N ARG A 164 17.15 -11.41 -7.02
CA ARG A 164 18.06 -10.33 -6.64
C ARG A 164 17.34 -9.34 -5.73
N ALA A 165 17.67 -9.34 -4.45
CA ALA A 165 17.20 -8.31 -3.54
C ALA A 165 17.87 -6.96 -3.84
N LEU A 166 17.07 -5.88 -3.78
CA LEU A 166 17.58 -4.51 -3.83
C LEU A 166 17.70 -3.94 -2.41
N PRO A 167 18.64 -2.99 -2.18
CA PRO A 167 18.63 -2.20 -0.96
C PRO A 167 17.33 -1.43 -0.83
N SER A 168 16.76 -1.38 0.37
CA SER A 168 15.56 -0.58 0.68
C SER A 168 15.88 0.86 1.06
N VAL A 169 17.16 1.26 1.02
CA VAL A 169 17.65 2.59 1.39
C VAL A 169 18.32 3.26 0.20
N LEU A 170 18.33 4.60 0.20
CA LEU A 170 19.01 5.38 -0.83
C LEU A 170 20.49 5.10 -0.85
N LEU A 171 21.04 4.92 -2.04
CA LEU A 171 22.48 4.92 -2.27
C LEU A 171 22.99 6.36 -2.37
N PRO A 172 24.22 6.65 -1.91
CA PRO A 172 24.76 8.01 -1.85
C PRO A 172 25.26 8.49 -3.23
N ASP A 173 24.34 8.60 -4.17
CA ASP A 173 24.58 9.10 -5.52
C ASP A 173 23.72 10.35 -5.77
N PRO A 174 24.27 11.57 -5.68
CA PRO A 174 23.51 12.81 -5.79
C PRO A 174 23.06 13.13 -7.23
N GLU A 175 23.56 12.42 -8.23
CA GLU A 175 23.10 12.57 -9.61
C GLU A 175 21.92 11.63 -9.94
N SER A 176 21.73 10.59 -9.12
CA SER A 176 20.63 9.63 -9.31
C SER A 176 19.27 10.23 -8.98
N TRP A 177 18.22 9.64 -9.52
CA TRP A 177 16.84 10.05 -9.31
C TRP A 177 16.10 9.08 -8.40
N LEU A 178 15.24 9.61 -7.53
CA LEU A 178 14.20 8.82 -6.86
C LEU A 178 12.89 8.98 -7.62
N ILE A 179 12.35 7.86 -8.08
CA ILE A 179 11.10 7.78 -8.84
C ILE A 179 10.02 7.12 -7.97
N TYR A 180 8.83 7.69 -7.99
CA TYR A 180 7.64 7.10 -7.39
C TYR A 180 6.65 6.67 -8.47
N VAL A 181 6.18 5.43 -8.40
CA VAL A 181 5.09 4.90 -9.23
C VAL A 181 3.96 4.48 -8.31
N PRO A 182 2.77 5.11 -8.35
CA PRO A 182 1.57 4.59 -7.71
C PRO A 182 1.05 3.40 -8.51
N PHE A 183 0.61 2.34 -7.82
CA PHE A 183 0.13 1.09 -8.42
C PHE A 183 -1.39 0.95 -8.40
N ASP A 184 -2.09 2.00 -8.06
CA ASP A 184 -3.54 2.05 -8.08
C ASP A 184 -4.02 3.48 -8.34
N THR A 185 -5.17 3.61 -9.00
CA THR A 185 -5.77 4.90 -9.37
C THR A 185 -6.76 5.42 -8.33
N SER A 186 -6.86 4.78 -7.17
CA SER A 186 -7.76 5.14 -6.07
C SER A 186 -7.53 6.55 -5.54
N GLU A 187 -8.60 7.14 -5.02
CA GLU A 187 -8.51 8.42 -4.32
C GLU A 187 -7.68 8.31 -3.03
N TYR A 188 -6.92 9.38 -2.76
CA TYR A 188 -6.07 9.50 -1.57
C TYR A 188 -6.92 9.70 -0.31
N ARG A 189 -7.29 8.61 0.36
CA ARG A 189 -8.11 8.57 1.57
C ARG A 189 -7.30 8.06 2.76
N LEU A 190 -7.66 8.48 3.97
CA LEU A 190 -6.87 8.25 5.19
C LEU A 190 -7.55 7.29 6.18
N GLY A 191 -8.70 6.73 5.82
CA GLY A 191 -9.46 5.86 6.73
C GLY A 191 -8.65 4.62 7.16
N GLY A 192 -8.49 4.44 8.46
CA GLY A 192 -7.74 3.34 9.06
C GLY A 192 -6.22 3.41 8.92
N SER A 193 -5.66 4.41 8.21
CA SER A 193 -4.21 4.58 8.04
C SER A 193 -3.45 4.67 9.35
N LEU A 194 -2.15 4.43 9.32
CA LEU A 194 -1.30 4.58 10.52
C LEU A 194 -1.29 6.03 11.02
N LEU A 195 -1.44 7.02 10.12
CA LEU A 195 -1.63 8.39 10.54
C LEU A 195 -2.92 8.57 11.34
N ALA A 196 -4.05 8.04 10.82
CA ALA A 196 -5.33 8.11 11.52
C ALA A 196 -5.24 7.44 12.90
N GLN A 197 -4.56 6.30 13.00
CA GLN A 197 -4.32 5.61 14.26
C GLN A 197 -3.47 6.43 15.25
N ALA A 198 -2.36 7.01 14.77
CA ALA A 198 -1.47 7.84 15.62
C ALA A 198 -2.18 9.10 16.16
N LEU A 199 -3.09 9.68 15.38
CA LEU A 199 -3.85 10.86 15.76
C LEU A 199 -5.16 10.55 16.48
N GLY A 200 -5.54 9.28 16.59
CA GLY A 200 -6.83 8.87 17.16
C GLY A 200 -8.03 9.33 16.33
N VAL A 201 -7.85 9.54 15.02
CA VAL A 201 -8.94 9.87 14.11
C VAL A 201 -9.66 8.59 13.73
N GLU A 202 -10.92 8.48 14.11
CA GLU A 202 -11.75 7.32 13.79
C GLU A 202 -12.69 7.59 12.62
N GLY A 203 -12.96 6.55 11.84
CA GLY A 203 -13.88 6.59 10.70
C GLY A 203 -13.21 7.04 9.41
N GLY A 204 -14.05 7.35 8.44
CA GLY A 204 -13.63 7.70 7.09
C GLY A 204 -13.35 6.50 6.20
N PRO A 205 -13.50 6.68 4.87
CA PRO A 205 -13.23 5.64 3.90
C PRO A 205 -11.73 5.38 3.76
N ALA A 206 -11.39 4.12 3.50
CA ALA A 206 -10.07 3.70 3.04
C ALA A 206 -9.96 3.86 1.51
N PRO A 207 -8.74 3.85 0.92
CA PRO A 207 -8.56 3.71 -0.52
C PRO A 207 -9.21 2.41 -1.02
N LYS A 208 -9.82 2.43 -2.20
CA LYS A 208 -10.56 1.28 -2.72
C LYS A 208 -9.66 0.12 -3.15
N ILE A 209 -8.53 0.38 -3.75
CA ILE A 209 -7.56 -0.60 -4.29
C ILE A 209 -8.28 -1.67 -5.11
N GLU A 210 -8.67 -1.30 -6.32
CA GLU A 210 -9.47 -2.18 -7.19
C GLU A 210 -9.01 -2.22 -8.65
N ASP A 211 -8.05 -1.38 -9.04
CA ASP A 211 -7.55 -1.29 -10.41
C ASP A 211 -6.45 -2.32 -10.67
N THR A 212 -6.86 -3.59 -10.77
CA THR A 212 -5.94 -4.73 -10.98
C THR A 212 -5.25 -4.68 -12.34
N GLY A 213 -5.90 -4.14 -13.37
CA GLY A 213 -5.29 -3.95 -14.69
C GLY A 213 -4.10 -3.01 -14.61
N TYR A 214 -4.33 -1.81 -14.06
CA TYR A 214 -3.27 -0.83 -13.87
C TYR A 214 -2.17 -1.33 -12.93
N PHE A 215 -2.52 -2.05 -11.85
CA PHE A 215 -1.55 -2.68 -10.97
C PHE A 215 -0.63 -3.64 -11.73
N GLY A 216 -1.21 -4.47 -12.60
CA GLY A 216 -0.46 -5.43 -13.43
C GLY A 216 0.53 -4.73 -14.36
N ASP A 217 0.08 -3.69 -15.07
CA ASP A 217 0.92 -2.91 -15.98
C ASP A 217 2.10 -2.25 -15.23
N CYS A 218 1.83 -1.61 -14.09
CA CYS A 218 2.87 -1.03 -13.22
C CYS A 218 3.84 -2.10 -12.72
N TYR A 219 3.32 -3.27 -12.31
CA TYR A 219 4.12 -4.35 -11.77
C TYR A 219 5.13 -4.86 -12.80
N GLU A 220 4.69 -5.13 -14.03
CA GLU A 220 5.54 -5.66 -15.09
C GLU A 220 6.66 -4.67 -15.46
N VAL A 221 6.33 -3.39 -15.62
CA VAL A 221 7.34 -2.37 -15.97
C VAL A 221 8.38 -2.22 -14.85
N VAL A 222 7.95 -2.12 -13.59
CA VAL A 222 8.90 -1.98 -12.46
C VAL A 222 9.69 -3.27 -12.26
N ARG A 223 9.08 -4.45 -12.48
CA ARG A 223 9.77 -5.74 -12.46
C ARG A 223 10.92 -5.78 -13.46
N GLU A 224 10.69 -5.32 -14.70
CA GLU A 224 11.75 -5.25 -15.71
C GLU A 224 12.87 -4.31 -15.29
N PHE A 225 12.59 -3.15 -14.69
CA PHE A 225 13.63 -2.26 -14.18
C PHE A 225 14.46 -2.90 -13.06
N VAL A 226 13.86 -3.77 -12.25
CA VAL A 226 14.60 -4.57 -11.24
C VAL A 226 15.44 -5.65 -11.91
N GLU A 227 14.89 -6.37 -12.89
CA GLU A 227 15.56 -7.44 -13.61
C GLU A 227 16.79 -6.94 -14.37
N ASP A 228 16.64 -5.86 -15.11
CA ASP A 228 17.69 -5.26 -15.93
C ASP A 228 18.75 -4.49 -15.10
N GLY A 229 18.52 -4.35 -13.77
CA GLY A 229 19.43 -3.64 -12.88
C GLY A 229 19.43 -2.12 -13.07
N ILE A 230 18.36 -1.57 -13.65
CA ILE A 230 18.10 -0.14 -13.78
C ILE A 230 17.74 0.43 -12.41
N ALA A 231 16.82 -0.22 -11.71
CA ALA A 231 16.58 0.07 -10.30
C ALA A 231 17.80 -0.36 -9.46
N ILE A 232 18.41 0.59 -8.74
CA ILE A 232 19.60 0.36 -7.90
C ILE A 232 19.26 0.26 -6.42
N SER A 233 18.14 0.83 -5.99
CA SER A 233 17.48 0.57 -4.71
C SER A 233 15.97 0.65 -4.90
N ALA A 234 15.18 -0.02 -4.05
CA ALA A 234 13.72 0.03 -4.13
C ALA A 234 13.06 -0.18 -2.77
N CYS A 235 11.93 0.47 -2.57
CA CYS A 235 11.09 0.35 -1.38
C CYS A 235 9.62 0.31 -1.78
N ALA A 236 8.88 -0.65 -1.24
CA ALA A 236 7.44 -0.71 -1.40
C ALA A 236 6.75 0.40 -0.58
N VAL A 237 5.74 1.02 -1.17
CA VAL A 237 4.82 1.92 -0.48
C VAL A 237 3.58 1.12 -0.08
N GLY A 238 3.32 1.06 1.20
CA GLY A 238 2.23 0.28 1.80
C GLY A 238 1.76 0.90 3.11
N ASP A 239 1.82 0.13 4.20
CA ASP A 239 1.46 0.63 5.54
C ASP A 239 2.27 1.88 5.89
N GLY A 240 1.58 2.94 6.30
CA GLY A 240 2.14 4.26 6.56
C GLY A 240 2.24 5.16 5.32
N GLY A 241 1.98 4.66 4.12
CA GLY A 241 1.96 5.43 2.89
C GLY A 241 3.34 5.88 2.41
N LEU A 242 3.35 6.86 1.50
CA LEU A 242 4.56 7.38 0.87
C LEU A 242 5.54 7.97 1.90
N MET A 243 5.03 8.61 2.96
CA MET A 243 5.88 9.20 4.01
C MET A 243 6.74 8.15 4.70
N ALA A 244 6.16 7.00 5.06
CA ALA A 244 6.89 5.92 5.72
C ALA A 244 7.98 5.33 4.82
N ALA A 245 7.69 5.15 3.55
CA ALA A 245 8.65 4.65 2.57
C ALA A 245 9.81 5.63 2.33
N LEU A 246 9.53 6.93 2.26
CA LEU A 246 10.56 7.98 2.15
C LEU A 246 11.45 8.04 3.40
N ASP A 247 10.87 7.93 4.61
CA ASP A 247 11.63 7.90 5.87
C ASP A 247 12.56 6.68 5.90
N LEU A 248 12.06 5.50 5.53
CA LEU A 248 12.84 4.27 5.45
C LEU A 248 14.01 4.39 4.45
N MET A 249 13.76 4.94 3.27
CA MET A 249 14.82 5.11 2.26
C MET A 249 15.94 6.05 2.72
N CYS A 250 15.65 7.00 3.62
CA CYS A 250 16.63 7.93 4.17
C CYS A 250 17.37 7.43 5.43
N GLU A 251 17.03 6.24 5.98
CA GLU A 251 17.62 5.73 7.24
C GLU A 251 19.13 5.52 7.21
N ALA A 252 19.72 5.30 6.04
CA ALA A 252 21.18 5.13 5.90
C ALA A 252 21.98 6.45 6.02
N GLY A 253 21.34 7.56 6.39
CA GLY A 253 21.98 8.87 6.50
C GLY A 253 22.17 9.60 5.16
N VAL A 254 21.54 9.09 4.12
CA VAL A 254 21.40 9.79 2.83
C VAL A 254 20.09 10.53 2.87
N GLY A 255 20.13 11.87 2.81
CA GLY A 255 18.92 12.69 2.78
C GLY A 255 18.28 12.75 1.40
N LEU A 256 17.13 13.39 1.34
CA LEU A 256 16.41 13.61 0.10
C LEU A 256 15.74 15.00 0.13
N ASP A 257 15.74 15.66 -1.00
CA ASP A 257 14.95 16.88 -1.23
C ASP A 257 13.83 16.51 -2.23
N ALA A 258 12.68 16.11 -1.69
CA ALA A 258 11.58 15.55 -2.47
C ALA A 258 10.54 16.64 -2.83
N ASP A 259 10.17 16.74 -4.10
CA ASP A 259 9.07 17.59 -4.58
C ASP A 259 7.88 16.71 -4.98
N ILE A 260 6.78 16.83 -4.23
CA ILE A 260 5.52 16.11 -4.49
C ILE A 260 4.47 16.99 -5.19
N SER A 261 4.86 18.15 -5.73
CA SER A 261 3.92 19.12 -6.33
C SER A 261 3.16 18.54 -7.49
N ASP A 262 3.85 17.78 -8.37
CA ASP A 262 3.22 17.16 -9.54
C ASP A 262 2.32 16.00 -9.14
N LEU A 263 2.70 15.24 -8.15
CA LEU A 263 1.89 14.17 -7.57
C LEU A 263 0.59 14.74 -6.94
N CYS A 264 0.67 15.80 -6.15
CA CYS A 264 -0.51 16.48 -5.60
C CYS A 264 -1.43 17.01 -6.72
N ARG A 265 -0.85 17.54 -7.80
CA ARG A 265 -1.61 18.03 -8.95
C ARG A 265 -2.31 16.90 -9.70
N ALA A 266 -1.62 15.79 -9.96
CA ALA A 266 -2.17 14.60 -10.60
C ALA A 266 -3.29 13.97 -9.78
N ALA A 267 -3.18 14.04 -8.45
CA ALA A 267 -4.21 13.62 -7.50
C ALA A 267 -5.40 14.63 -7.39
N GLY A 268 -5.67 15.40 -8.44
CA GLY A 268 -6.79 16.36 -8.46
C GLY A 268 -6.60 17.58 -7.56
N GLY A 269 -5.37 17.93 -7.18
CA GLY A 269 -5.05 18.98 -6.22
C GLY A 269 -5.21 18.54 -4.76
N ALA A 270 -5.06 17.24 -4.51
CA ALA A 270 -5.15 16.69 -3.16
C ALA A 270 -4.16 17.37 -2.20
N ASP A 271 -4.57 17.48 -0.94
CA ASP A 271 -3.72 18.00 0.12
C ASP A 271 -2.47 17.10 0.32
N PRO A 272 -1.27 17.66 0.51
CA PRO A 272 -0.05 16.90 0.75
C PRO A 272 -0.15 15.85 1.86
N VAL A 273 -0.94 16.09 2.91
CA VAL A 273 -1.18 15.12 3.98
C VAL A 273 -1.88 13.87 3.42
N ARG A 274 -2.89 14.03 2.58
CA ARG A 274 -3.55 12.89 1.95
C ARG A 274 -2.58 12.12 1.06
N VAL A 275 -1.81 12.81 0.22
CA VAL A 275 -0.87 12.19 -0.71
C VAL A 275 0.24 11.42 0.01
N LEU A 276 0.78 11.96 1.08
CA LEU A 276 1.88 11.34 1.82
C LEU A 276 1.46 10.17 2.71
N PHE A 277 0.26 10.23 3.29
CA PHE A 277 -0.14 9.29 4.33
C PHE A 277 -1.27 8.34 3.91
N SER A 278 -1.83 8.50 2.71
CA SER A 278 -2.73 7.50 2.15
C SER A 278 -1.94 6.24 1.81
N GLU A 279 -2.46 5.11 2.20
CA GLU A 279 -1.81 3.81 2.02
C GLU A 279 -2.25 3.20 0.69
N ILE A 280 -2.00 3.93 -0.41
CA ILE A 280 -2.13 3.44 -1.78
C ILE A 280 -0.88 2.63 -2.12
N PRO A 281 -1.01 1.42 -2.71
CA PRO A 281 0.12 0.63 -3.16
C PRO A 281 1.00 1.42 -4.13
N GLY A 282 2.30 1.30 -3.99
CA GLY A 282 3.24 1.94 -4.92
C GLY A 282 4.67 1.46 -4.72
N ALA A 283 5.56 1.89 -5.60
CA ALA A 283 6.98 1.61 -5.50
C ALA A 283 7.80 2.91 -5.58
N LEU A 284 8.77 3.02 -4.69
CA LEU A 284 9.87 3.96 -4.79
C LEU A 284 11.09 3.22 -5.31
N PHE A 285 11.76 3.73 -6.32
CA PHE A 285 13.01 3.16 -6.78
C PHE A 285 13.99 4.24 -7.22
N GLN A 286 15.25 4.01 -6.91
CA GLN A 286 16.36 4.88 -7.29
C GLN A 286 16.99 4.38 -8.59
N ILE A 287 17.26 5.30 -9.50
CA ILE A 287 17.89 5.04 -10.80
C ILE A 287 19.09 5.96 -11.02
N ARG A 288 19.99 5.57 -11.92
CA ARG A 288 21.04 6.48 -12.36
C ARG A 288 20.49 7.54 -13.29
N ASP A 289 21.11 8.71 -13.32
CA ASP A 289 20.73 9.78 -14.26
C ASP A 289 20.81 9.32 -15.73
N SER A 290 21.78 8.47 -16.05
CA SER A 290 21.93 7.91 -17.42
C SER A 290 20.76 7.06 -17.88
N ASP A 291 19.94 6.54 -16.96
CA ASP A 291 18.83 5.64 -17.25
C ASP A 291 17.48 6.39 -17.28
N PHE A 292 17.48 7.69 -16.94
CA PHE A 292 16.27 8.50 -16.81
C PHE A 292 15.46 8.57 -18.09
N ASP A 293 16.09 8.91 -19.22
CA ASP A 293 15.40 9.04 -20.52
C ASP A 293 14.79 7.70 -20.98
N TYR A 294 15.43 6.59 -20.65
CA TYR A 294 14.90 5.25 -20.95
C TYR A 294 13.65 4.96 -20.12
N ILE A 295 13.72 5.21 -18.82
CA ILE A 295 12.57 4.99 -17.91
C ILE A 295 11.40 5.89 -18.26
N ASP A 296 11.65 7.17 -18.55
CA ASP A 296 10.62 8.11 -19.01
C ASP A 296 9.89 7.56 -20.24
N ALA A 297 10.64 7.10 -21.23
CA ALA A 297 10.07 6.54 -22.46
C ALA A 297 9.26 5.26 -22.19
N GLU A 298 9.75 4.33 -21.37
CA GLU A 298 9.07 3.07 -21.07
C GLU A 298 7.78 3.28 -20.27
N LEU A 299 7.82 4.10 -19.22
CA LEU A 299 6.64 4.38 -18.40
C LEU A 299 5.55 5.10 -19.20
N LEU A 300 5.94 6.06 -20.06
CA LEU A 300 5.00 6.73 -20.98
C LEU A 300 4.43 5.77 -22.03
N LEU A 301 5.23 4.85 -22.57
CA LEU A 301 4.79 3.89 -23.57
C LEU A 301 3.75 2.91 -23.01
N GLN A 302 3.88 2.55 -21.73
CA GLN A 302 2.98 1.63 -21.03
C GLN A 302 1.81 2.35 -20.33
N ASP A 303 1.66 3.67 -20.51
CA ASP A 303 0.63 4.51 -19.87
C ASP A 303 0.66 4.42 -18.34
N VAL A 304 1.86 4.26 -17.77
CA VAL A 304 2.10 4.19 -16.32
C VAL A 304 2.45 5.56 -15.77
N MET A 305 1.68 6.04 -14.80
CA MET A 305 1.98 7.30 -14.11
C MET A 305 3.21 7.14 -13.22
N TYR A 306 4.11 8.11 -13.28
CA TYR A 306 5.29 8.16 -12.43
C TYR A 306 5.64 9.60 -12.05
N PHE A 307 6.39 9.75 -10.96
CA PHE A 307 6.77 11.05 -10.41
C PHE A 307 8.23 11.02 -9.99
N PRO A 308 9.12 11.76 -10.71
CA PRO A 308 10.46 12.03 -10.23
C PRO A 308 10.37 12.92 -8.99
N LEU A 309 10.75 12.40 -7.84
CA LEU A 309 10.62 13.14 -6.57
C LEU A 309 11.84 14.02 -6.29
N GLY A 310 13.02 13.67 -6.79
CA GLY A 310 14.24 14.43 -6.57
C GLY A 310 15.49 13.58 -6.48
N HIS A 311 16.53 14.19 -5.91
CA HIS A 311 17.87 13.60 -5.86
C HIS A 311 18.33 13.32 -4.41
N PRO A 312 19.05 12.22 -4.18
CA PRO A 312 19.67 11.96 -2.89
C PRO A 312 20.68 13.05 -2.51
N ARG A 313 20.77 13.31 -1.21
CA ARG A 313 21.69 14.31 -0.64
C ARG A 313 22.72 13.63 0.25
N THR A 314 23.99 13.90 -0.02
CA THR A 314 25.13 13.33 0.72
C THR A 314 25.78 14.31 1.70
N ASP A 315 25.17 15.48 1.90
CA ASP A 315 25.68 16.55 2.76
C ASP A 315 25.23 16.42 4.23
N GLY A 316 24.60 15.31 4.59
CA GLY A 316 24.03 15.08 5.93
C GLY A 316 22.71 15.82 6.18
N SER A 317 22.12 16.42 5.14
CA SER A 317 20.79 17.02 5.24
C SER A 317 19.74 15.93 5.41
N PRO A 318 18.69 16.21 6.22
CA PRO A 318 17.59 15.27 6.38
C PRO A 318 16.65 15.21 5.16
N LEU A 319 15.67 14.32 5.23
CA LEU A 319 14.53 14.33 4.30
C LEU A 319 13.81 15.68 4.38
N LYS A 320 13.61 16.30 3.22
CA LYS A 320 12.78 17.50 3.05
C LYS A 320 11.72 17.22 2.00
N ILE A 321 10.50 17.67 2.25
CA ILE A 321 9.38 17.49 1.31
C ILE A 321 8.79 18.83 0.96
N HIS A 322 8.68 19.09 -0.34
CA HIS A 322 8.13 20.32 -0.91
C HIS A 322 6.81 20.03 -1.64
N SER A 323 5.89 20.97 -1.56
CA SER A 323 4.65 20.95 -2.32
C SER A 323 4.25 22.40 -2.71
N GLY A 324 4.12 22.66 -4.02
CA GLY A 324 3.65 23.95 -4.54
C GLY A 324 4.50 25.17 -4.19
N GLY A 325 5.82 25.00 -4.03
CA GLY A 325 6.75 26.09 -3.67
C GLY A 325 6.57 26.61 -2.23
N LYS A 326 5.74 25.98 -1.42
CA LYS A 326 5.62 26.26 0.01
C LYS A 326 6.17 25.07 0.78
N THR A 327 7.11 25.34 1.66
CA THR A 327 7.68 24.37 2.63
C THR A 327 6.61 24.02 3.68
N ALA A 328 5.49 23.43 3.25
CA ALA A 328 4.34 23.19 4.14
C ALA A 328 4.62 22.10 5.18
N ILE A 329 5.50 21.15 4.84
CA ILE A 329 5.87 20.04 5.74
C ILE A 329 7.34 20.15 6.17
N GLY A 330 8.17 20.89 5.43
CA GLY A 330 9.60 21.09 5.75
C GLY A 330 9.84 21.67 7.14
N SER A 331 9.00 22.59 7.61
CA SER A 331 9.12 23.14 8.96
C SER A 331 8.75 22.12 10.05
N ILE A 332 7.89 21.18 9.76
CA ILE A 332 7.49 20.11 10.69
C ILE A 332 8.59 19.06 10.77
N LEU A 333 9.12 18.64 9.61
CA LEU A 333 10.22 17.66 9.54
C LEU A 333 11.53 18.23 10.10
N GLU A 334 11.86 19.50 9.85
CA GLU A 334 13.04 20.15 10.47
C GLU A 334 12.96 20.21 12.01
N SER A 335 11.75 20.30 12.57
CA SER A 335 11.57 20.28 14.03
C SER A 335 11.76 18.89 14.65
N LEU A 336 11.58 17.83 13.85
CA LEU A 336 11.66 16.43 14.29
C LEU A 336 13.08 15.86 14.25
N MET A 337 13.96 16.46 13.46
CA MET A 337 15.30 15.94 13.20
C MET A 337 16.37 16.74 13.97
N ARG A 338 15.98 17.56 14.93
CA ARG A 338 16.81 18.18 15.96
C ARG A 338 16.62 17.47 17.28
#